data_7265c8143366d6688ef73813705a9519
#
_entry.id   7265c8143366d6688ef73813705a9519
#
_cell.length_a   1.000
_cell.length_b   1.000
_cell.length_c   1.000
_cell.angle_alpha   90.00
_cell.angle_beta   90.00
_cell.angle_gamma   90.00
#
_symmetry.space_group_name_H-M   'P 1'
#
loop_
_entity.id
_entity.type
_entity.pdbx_description
1 polymer ?
#
loop_
_entity_poly.entity_id
_entity_poly.type
_entity_poly.pdbx_seq_one_letter_code
_entity_poly.pdbx_strand_id
1 'polypeptide(L)'
;MCIRDRVYVIQEIAGTRSGNPKINIMGASSYGQFKFLLPEFSQIIFSPGTLIYKLRKGLKDFTTEDYLLLTGDPAIIGVACSIVSDITNGKYNLLKWDKQERKYYPIEINLYEKGEIDDN
;
A
#
# COMPACT_ATOMS: atom_id res chain seq x y z
N MET A 1 6.21 -15.06 20.72
CA MET A 1 6.90 -14.19 19.78
C MET A 1 5.93 -13.48 18.89
N CYS A 2 6.06 -12.19 18.80
CA CYS A 2 5.14 -11.41 17.96
C CYS A 2 5.47 -11.60 16.49
N ILE A 3 4.44 -11.88 15.70
CA ILE A 3 4.58 -11.87 14.26
C ILE A 3 4.70 -10.41 13.86
N ARG A 4 5.74 -10.09 13.12
CA ARG A 4 5.91 -8.73 12.64
C ARG A 4 4.84 -8.39 11.63
N ASP A 5 4.30 -7.19 11.76
CA ASP A 5 3.43 -6.68 10.74
C ASP A 5 4.23 -6.52 9.45
N ARG A 6 3.52 -6.46 8.34
CA ARG A 6 4.15 -6.36 7.02
C ARG A 6 3.75 -5.06 6.38
N VAL A 7 4.69 -4.49 5.60
CA VAL A 7 4.44 -3.31 4.80
C VAL A 7 4.47 -3.75 3.34
N TYR A 8 3.31 -3.77 2.70
CA TYR A 8 3.20 -4.15 1.31
C TYR A 8 3.44 -2.93 0.44
N VAL A 9 4.56 -2.94 -0.28
CA VAL A 9 4.92 -1.87 -1.20
C VAL A 9 4.28 -2.18 -2.53
N ILE A 10 3.33 -1.36 -2.95
CA ILE A 10 2.51 -1.64 -4.13
C ILE A 10 3.38 -1.77 -5.38
N GLN A 11 4.25 -0.80 -5.60
CA GLN A 11 5.14 -0.81 -6.76
C GLN A 11 6.50 -0.29 -6.35
N GLU A 12 7.56 -0.95 -6.83
CA GLU A 12 8.91 -0.49 -6.56
C GLU A 12 9.12 0.88 -7.19
N ILE A 13 9.82 1.74 -6.45
CA ILE A 13 10.13 3.09 -6.91
C ILE A 13 11.46 3.07 -7.64
N ALA A 14 11.54 3.81 -8.72
CA ALA A 14 12.78 3.90 -9.50
C ALA A 14 13.95 4.26 -8.59
N GLY A 15 15.04 3.52 -8.69
CA GLY A 15 16.23 3.76 -7.90
C GLY A 15 16.24 3.15 -6.52
N THR A 16 15.16 2.50 -6.11
CA THR A 16 15.08 1.91 -4.76
C THR A 16 16.21 0.91 -4.51
N ARG A 17 16.53 0.11 -5.51
CA ARG A 17 17.57 -0.92 -5.36
C ARG A 17 18.97 -0.41 -5.65
N SER A 18 19.08 0.75 -6.29
CA SER A 18 20.38 1.29 -6.65
C SER A 18 21.00 2.16 -5.57
N GLY A 19 20.30 2.40 -4.49
CA GLY A 19 20.79 3.22 -3.41
C GLY A 19 20.54 4.71 -3.57
N ASN A 20 19.95 5.13 -4.69
CA ASN A 20 19.60 6.53 -4.93
C ASN A 20 18.12 6.68 -5.27
N PRO A 21 17.23 6.25 -4.39
CA PRO A 21 15.80 6.33 -4.68
C PRO A 21 15.31 7.76 -4.69
N LYS A 22 14.34 8.03 -5.57
CA LYS A 22 13.65 9.32 -5.57
C LYS A 22 12.89 9.55 -4.28
N ILE A 23 12.33 8.47 -3.74
CA ILE A 23 11.62 8.48 -2.47
C ILE A 23 12.26 7.42 -1.60
N ASN A 24 12.71 7.83 -0.43
CA ASN A 24 13.33 6.90 0.50
C ASN A 24 12.26 6.18 1.30
N ILE A 25 12.04 4.90 1.02
CA ILE A 25 11.04 4.12 1.73
C ILE A 25 11.57 3.49 3.02
N MET A 26 12.87 3.63 3.29
CA MET A 26 13.43 3.01 4.49
C MET A 26 12.81 3.52 5.78
N GLY A 27 12.31 4.75 5.77
CA GLY A 27 11.60 5.27 6.95
C GLY A 27 10.35 4.48 7.31
N ALA A 28 9.79 3.74 6.35
CA ALA A 28 8.62 2.93 6.62
C ALA A 28 8.97 1.58 7.27
N SER A 29 10.25 1.24 7.38
CA SER A 29 10.67 -0.05 7.92
C SER A 29 10.28 -0.23 9.39
N SER A 30 10.06 0.86 10.11
CA SER A 30 9.64 0.78 11.50
C SER A 30 8.22 0.20 11.65
N TYR A 31 7.45 0.17 10.56
CA TYR A 31 6.09 -0.37 10.60
C TYR A 31 6.02 -1.85 10.29
N GLY A 32 7.09 -2.44 9.76
CA GLY A 32 7.11 -3.85 9.50
C GLY A 32 8.06 -4.24 8.40
N GLN A 33 8.04 -5.51 8.06
CA GLN A 33 8.87 -6.08 7.02
C GLN A 33 8.29 -5.75 5.65
N PHE A 34 9.14 -5.31 4.72
CA PHE A 34 8.69 -4.96 3.37
C PHE A 34 8.36 -6.20 2.55
N LYS A 35 7.27 -6.10 1.80
CA LYS A 35 6.92 -7.05 0.75
C LYS A 35 6.58 -6.27 -0.50
N PHE A 36 7.32 -6.50 -1.57
CA PHE A 36 7.13 -5.79 -2.83
C PHE A 36 6.17 -6.56 -3.73
N LEU A 37 5.17 -5.85 -4.27
CA LEU A 37 4.14 -6.48 -5.08
C LEU A 37 4.44 -6.44 -6.57
N LEU A 38 4.85 -5.29 -7.08
CA LEU A 38 5.12 -5.11 -8.51
C LEU A 38 6.46 -4.42 -8.71
N PRO A 39 7.17 -4.75 -9.79
CA PRO A 39 8.40 -4.03 -10.13
C PRO A 39 8.08 -2.61 -10.60
N GLU A 40 9.13 -1.76 -10.60
CA GLU A 40 8.98 -0.45 -11.16
C GLU A 40 8.63 -0.54 -12.65
N PHE A 41 8.00 0.49 -13.18
CA PHE A 41 7.56 0.56 -14.58
C PHE A 41 6.36 -0.32 -14.92
N SER A 42 5.77 -1.02 -13.95
CA SER A 42 4.52 -1.70 -14.20
C SER A 42 3.41 -0.67 -14.45
N GLN A 43 2.57 -0.92 -15.45
CA GLN A 43 1.50 0.00 -15.80
C GLN A 43 0.26 -0.77 -16.20
N ILE A 44 -0.91 -0.19 -15.91
CA ILE A 44 -2.17 -0.69 -16.43
C ILE A 44 -2.48 0.16 -17.67
N ILE A 45 -2.37 -0.42 -18.87
CA ILE A 45 -2.58 0.31 -20.09
C ILE A 45 -3.87 -0.12 -20.78
N PHE A 46 -3.92 -1.37 -21.24
CA PHE A 46 -5.07 -1.85 -22.00
C PHE A 46 -5.81 -2.99 -21.33
N SER A 47 -5.08 -3.85 -20.65
CA SER A 47 -5.67 -5.03 -20.03
C SER A 47 -5.17 -5.16 -18.61
N PRO A 48 -6.00 -4.78 -17.63
CA PRO A 48 -5.56 -4.84 -16.24
C PRO A 48 -5.57 -6.26 -15.66
N GLY A 49 -6.13 -7.24 -16.38
CA GLY A 49 -6.32 -8.57 -15.80
C GLY A 49 -5.09 -9.21 -15.21
N THR A 50 -3.96 -9.12 -15.92
CA THR A 50 -2.72 -9.71 -15.44
C THR A 50 -2.21 -9.04 -14.17
N LEU A 51 -2.30 -7.70 -14.12
CA LEU A 51 -1.89 -6.97 -12.93
C LEU A 51 -2.80 -7.26 -11.74
N ILE A 52 -4.09 -7.35 -11.99
CA ILE A 52 -5.04 -7.69 -10.94
C ILE A 52 -4.72 -9.07 -10.36
N TYR A 53 -4.42 -10.03 -11.23
CA TYR A 53 -4.06 -11.37 -10.79
C TYR A 53 -2.81 -11.35 -9.91
N LYS A 54 -1.77 -10.61 -10.36
CA LYS A 54 -0.54 -10.50 -9.60
C LYS A 54 -0.75 -9.83 -8.24
N LEU A 55 -1.56 -8.79 -8.22
CA LEU A 55 -1.86 -8.08 -6.97
C LEU A 55 -2.65 -8.97 -6.02
N ARG A 56 -3.66 -9.68 -6.53
CA ARG A 56 -4.43 -10.59 -5.68
C ARG A 56 -3.55 -11.69 -5.11
N LYS A 57 -2.65 -12.22 -5.91
CA LYS A 57 -1.73 -13.26 -5.46
C LYS A 57 -0.79 -12.73 -4.39
N GLY A 58 -0.24 -11.54 -4.59
CA GLY A 58 0.69 -10.93 -3.64
C GLY A 58 0.02 -10.49 -2.35
N LEU A 59 -1.26 -10.14 -2.42
CA LEU A 59 -1.99 -9.61 -1.26
C LEU A 59 -2.84 -10.66 -0.55
N LYS A 60 -2.81 -11.90 -1.00
CA LYS A 60 -3.72 -12.93 -0.46
C LYS A 60 -3.62 -13.10 1.04
N ASP A 61 -2.45 -12.85 1.62
CA ASP A 61 -2.21 -13.00 3.06
C ASP A 61 -2.28 -11.68 3.82
N PHE A 62 -2.72 -10.62 3.17
CA PHE A 62 -2.84 -9.31 3.81
C PHE A 62 -3.88 -9.36 4.92
N THR A 63 -3.54 -8.78 6.07
CA THR A 63 -4.43 -8.75 7.22
C THR A 63 -4.66 -7.32 7.69
N THR A 64 -5.59 -7.15 8.61
CA THR A 64 -5.86 -5.83 9.18
C THR A 64 -4.69 -5.28 9.99
N GLU A 65 -3.71 -6.10 10.29
CA GLU A 65 -2.50 -5.66 11.02
C GLU A 65 -1.40 -5.18 10.09
N ASP A 66 -1.51 -5.46 8.80
CA ASP A 66 -0.50 -5.07 7.83
C ASP A 66 -0.75 -3.66 7.32
N TYR A 67 0.24 -3.12 6.63
CA TYR A 67 0.17 -1.77 6.05
C TYR A 67 0.34 -1.83 4.55
N LEU A 68 -0.35 -0.96 3.85
CA LEU A 68 -0.24 -0.81 2.40
C LEU A 68 0.45 0.52 2.11
N LEU A 69 1.65 0.45 1.58
CA LEU A 69 2.43 1.64 1.24
C LEU A 69 2.10 2.09 -0.17
N LEU A 70 1.59 3.31 -0.29
CA LEU A 70 1.05 3.82 -1.54
C LEU A 70 2.17 4.36 -2.42
N THR A 71 2.67 3.51 -3.30
CA THR A 71 3.75 3.88 -4.23
C THR A 71 3.40 3.47 -5.65
N GLY A 72 3.83 4.27 -6.62
CA GLY A 72 3.73 3.91 -8.02
C GLY A 72 2.58 4.57 -8.76
N ASP A 73 2.10 3.89 -9.78
CA ASP A 73 1.04 4.39 -10.65
C ASP A 73 -0.27 4.53 -9.88
N PRO A 74 -0.92 5.70 -9.93
CA PRO A 74 -2.18 5.89 -9.22
C PRO A 74 -3.26 4.87 -9.56
N ALA A 75 -3.31 4.42 -10.81
CA ALA A 75 -4.30 3.42 -11.19
C ALA A 75 -4.03 2.08 -10.50
N ILE A 76 -2.77 1.71 -10.39
CA ILE A 76 -2.38 0.48 -9.68
C ILE A 76 -2.67 0.61 -8.19
N ILE A 77 -2.39 1.77 -7.62
CA ILE A 77 -2.69 2.05 -6.22
C ILE A 77 -4.18 1.86 -5.96
N GLY A 78 -5.02 2.41 -6.83
CA GLY A 78 -6.46 2.28 -6.69
C GLY A 78 -6.93 0.82 -6.71
N VAL A 79 -6.38 0.03 -7.63
CA VAL A 79 -6.73 -1.39 -7.72
C VAL A 79 -6.27 -2.13 -6.47
N ALA A 80 -5.05 -1.85 -6.01
CA ALA A 80 -4.52 -2.50 -4.81
C ALA A 80 -5.38 -2.20 -3.58
N CYS A 81 -5.79 -0.94 -3.42
CA CYS A 81 -6.67 -0.56 -2.32
C CYS A 81 -8.02 -1.28 -2.40
N SER A 82 -8.56 -1.43 -3.61
CA SER A 82 -9.82 -2.14 -3.79
C SER A 82 -9.70 -3.61 -3.40
N ILE A 83 -8.59 -4.24 -3.77
CA ILE A 83 -8.36 -5.64 -3.41
C ILE A 83 -8.22 -5.80 -1.91
N VAL A 84 -7.43 -4.94 -1.28
CA VAL A 84 -7.23 -4.99 0.16
C VAL A 84 -8.55 -4.77 0.89
N SER A 85 -9.35 -3.82 0.42
CA SER A 85 -10.66 -3.57 1.00
C SER A 85 -11.56 -4.81 0.92
N ASP A 86 -11.51 -5.50 -0.22
CA ASP A 86 -12.29 -6.73 -0.41
C ASP A 86 -11.85 -7.82 0.57
N ILE A 87 -10.55 -8.00 0.74
CA ILE A 87 -10.00 -9.03 1.62
C ILE A 87 -10.30 -8.75 3.09
N THR A 88 -10.24 -7.49 3.49
CA THR A 88 -10.34 -7.09 4.89
C THR A 88 -11.71 -6.57 5.29
N ASN A 89 -12.67 -6.65 4.39
CA ASN A 89 -14.03 -6.12 4.63
C ASN A 89 -14.00 -4.63 4.96
N GLY A 90 -13.17 -3.89 4.24
CA GLY A 90 -13.15 -2.44 4.34
C GLY A 90 -12.35 -1.87 5.51
N LYS A 91 -11.58 -2.71 6.19
CA LYS A 91 -10.75 -2.26 7.31
C LYS A 91 -9.28 -2.56 7.03
N TYR A 92 -8.47 -1.53 6.86
CA TYR A 92 -7.05 -1.74 6.57
C TYR A 92 -6.26 -0.48 6.89
N ASN A 93 -4.94 -0.64 6.96
CA ASN A 93 -4.04 0.46 7.25
C ASN A 93 -3.25 0.84 6.01
N LEU A 94 -3.13 2.15 5.80
CA LEU A 94 -2.28 2.71 4.75
C LEU A 94 -1.08 3.39 5.39
N LEU A 95 0.01 3.44 4.66
CA LEU A 95 1.14 4.30 5.01
C LEU A 95 1.26 5.39 3.97
N LYS A 96 1.36 6.62 4.43
CA LYS A 96 1.44 7.77 3.56
C LYS A 96 2.69 8.59 3.89
N TRP A 97 3.36 9.07 2.84
CA TRP A 97 4.50 9.96 2.99
C TRP A 97 4.02 11.40 3.15
N ASP A 98 4.48 12.05 4.20
CA ASP A 98 4.20 13.46 4.44
C ASP A 98 5.41 14.29 4.00
N LYS A 99 5.24 15.08 2.95
CA LYS A 99 6.33 15.88 2.40
C LYS A 99 6.83 16.95 3.36
N GLN A 100 5.93 17.51 4.14
CA GLN A 100 6.31 18.59 5.07
C GLN A 100 7.09 18.06 6.25
N GLU A 101 6.62 16.98 6.84
CA GLU A 101 7.26 16.38 8.00
C GLU A 101 8.35 15.41 7.63
N ARG A 102 8.44 15.02 6.37
CA ARG A 102 9.41 14.06 5.85
C ARG A 102 9.41 12.75 6.61
N LYS A 103 8.22 12.23 6.82
CA LYS A 103 8.05 10.94 7.50
C LYS A 103 6.82 10.24 6.99
N TYR A 104 6.78 8.94 7.24
CA TYR A 104 5.58 8.15 6.97
C TYR A 104 4.69 8.15 8.20
N TYR A 105 3.40 8.13 7.97
CA TYR A 105 2.47 7.95 9.05
C TYR A 105 1.32 7.05 8.62
N PRO A 106 0.75 6.30 9.58
CA PRO A 106 -0.31 5.36 9.25
C PRO A 106 -1.66 6.06 9.21
N ILE A 107 -2.52 5.53 8.34
CA ILE A 107 -3.91 5.97 8.26
C ILE A 107 -4.77 4.72 8.37
N GLU A 108 -5.63 4.68 9.37
CA GLU A 108 -6.57 3.58 9.51
C GLU A 108 -7.80 3.86 8.68
N ILE A 109 -8.15 2.91 7.83
CA ILE A 109 -9.34 3.01 6.98
C ILE A 109 -10.38 2.04 7.51
N ASN A 110 -11.59 2.55 7.69
CA ASN A 110 -12.74 1.74 7.99
C ASN A 110 -13.91 2.29 7.17
N LEU A 111 -14.23 1.61 6.10
CA LEU A 111 -15.23 2.10 5.15
C LEU A 111 -16.65 2.09 5.71
N TYR A 112 -16.87 1.39 6.79
CA TYR A 112 -18.20 1.30 7.39
C TYR A 112 -18.37 2.22 8.58
N GLU A 113 -17.35 2.94 8.95
CA GLU A 113 -17.43 3.93 10.00
C GLU A 113 -18.10 5.17 9.46
N LYS A 114 -19.17 5.59 10.11
CA LYS A 114 -19.93 6.74 9.61
C LYS A 114 -19.26 8.08 9.89
N GLY A 115 -18.38 8.10 10.86
CA GLY A 115 -17.72 9.34 11.22
C GLY A 115 -18.72 10.38 11.74
N GLU A 116 -18.19 11.55 12.05
CA GLU A 116 -19.02 12.67 12.43
C GLU A 116 -19.29 13.52 11.20
N ILE A 117 -20.29 13.13 10.46
CA ILE A 117 -20.70 13.92 9.32
C ILE A 117 -21.76 14.89 9.76
N ASP A 118 -21.51 16.15 9.54
CA ASP A 118 -22.49 17.17 9.80
C ASP A 118 -23.42 17.19 8.59
N ASP A 119 -24.60 16.64 8.77
CA ASP A 119 -25.53 16.44 7.66
C ASP A 119 -26.34 17.68 7.31
N ASN A 120 -25.98 18.81 7.79
CA ASN A 120 -26.75 19.99 7.49
C ASN A 120 -26.39 20.70 6.24
#